data_606bd1ffd6a2c88cf5f9b50858c80a81
#
_entry.id   606bd1ffd6a2c88cf5f9b50858c80a81
#
_cell.length_a   1.000
_cell.length_b   1.000
_cell.length_c   1.000
_cell.angle_alpha   90.00
_cell.angle_beta   90.00
_cell.angle_gamma   90.00
#
_symmetry.space_group_name_H-M   'P 1'
#
loop_
_entity.id
_entity.type
_entity.pdbx_description
1 polymer ?
#
loop_
_entity_poly.entity_id
_entity_poly.type
_entity_poly.pdbx_seq_one_letter_code
_entity_poly.pdbx_strand_id
1 'polypeptide(L)'
;AGGALPIYRASDSDDMEKSRMKNSQMLQDVGREISNGGRLLLFPEGKTHTDSKVSKAKTGAARIILIALREAELQNKPAPRIVPVGLHYSNSQKFRERGAVILERPMELPEIPDKVDDLEQQKELDIIWTKKVTESIEEELRRASLSKTSWEERRLIWQGRSVVYAERAIQSGSKITRPSFAESVIGARRLRAGWEYMSKHKPEEIAPLVEKSRLHFTELETMGITPFDVAAKPQKPTMIGYLMALTAWIWSAAWMLGLVTWSAVLGNVPPYQANYLTMWHLKRKGISESIYGTMKIATAVIMFPIWWIFASLSITVLFLATSSPLFILLNKHWLLAYFTQINPVVMFFILLVWWPISGKMHMNLYSRLVRSWRSLKRWKN
;
A
#
# COMPACT_ATOMS: atom_id res chain seq x y z
N ALA A 1 10.82 21.62 4.45
CA ALA A 1 9.50 21.57 3.82
C ALA A 1 9.66 20.86 2.48
N GLY A 2 8.94 19.74 2.26
CA GLY A 2 8.98 19.03 0.97
C GLY A 2 8.22 19.83 -0.09
N GLY A 3 8.91 20.26 -1.14
CA GLY A 3 8.33 20.93 -2.30
C GLY A 3 8.07 19.94 -3.43
N ALA A 4 6.93 20.01 -4.11
CA ALA A 4 6.73 19.30 -5.37
C ALA A 4 7.35 20.09 -6.51
N LEU A 5 8.11 19.42 -7.37
CA LEU A 5 8.74 20.04 -8.54
C LEU A 5 7.85 19.84 -9.77
N PRO A 6 7.53 20.90 -10.53
CA PRO A 6 6.71 20.79 -11.71
C PRO A 6 7.51 20.13 -12.85
N ILE A 7 6.90 19.13 -13.50
CA ILE A 7 7.41 18.55 -14.75
C ILE A 7 6.45 18.96 -15.86
N TYR A 8 6.96 19.65 -16.87
CA TYR A 8 6.18 20.10 -18.01
C TYR A 8 6.14 18.99 -19.06
N ARG A 9 4.96 18.41 -19.29
CA ARG A 9 4.77 17.39 -20.33
C ARG A 9 4.50 18.05 -21.67
N ALA A 10 4.99 17.42 -22.74
CA ALA A 10 4.72 17.90 -24.11
C ALA A 10 3.21 17.90 -24.44
N SER A 11 2.42 17.05 -23.77
CA SER A 11 0.95 17.02 -23.88
C SER A 11 0.22 18.21 -23.23
N ASP A 12 0.90 18.94 -22.36
CA ASP A 12 0.28 19.94 -21.49
C ASP A 12 0.59 21.38 -21.94
N SER A 13 1.33 21.56 -23.03
CA SER A 13 1.69 22.89 -23.56
C SER A 13 1.74 22.91 -25.08
N ASP A 14 1.20 23.98 -25.65
CA ASP A 14 1.24 24.24 -27.11
C ASP A 14 2.65 24.61 -27.60
N ASP A 15 3.61 24.91 -26.68
CA ASP A 15 4.98 25.28 -26.97
C ASP A 15 5.96 24.23 -26.42
N MET A 16 6.35 23.30 -27.29
CA MET A 16 7.26 22.19 -26.95
C MET A 16 8.67 22.67 -26.61
N GLU A 17 9.15 23.74 -27.24
CA GLU A 17 10.50 24.24 -27.03
C GLU A 17 10.61 24.90 -25.65
N LYS A 18 9.65 25.72 -25.30
CA LYS A 18 9.55 26.33 -23.96
C LYS A 18 9.44 25.29 -22.84
N SER A 19 8.70 24.20 -23.07
CA SER A 19 8.59 23.10 -22.12
C SER A 19 9.92 22.36 -21.95
N ARG A 20 10.66 22.14 -23.02
CA ARG A 20 12.01 21.53 -22.97
C ARG A 20 13.00 22.42 -22.21
N MET A 21 13.01 23.72 -22.46
CA MET A 21 13.87 24.67 -21.74
C MET A 21 13.57 24.67 -20.23
N LYS A 22 12.29 24.77 -19.85
CA LYS A 22 11.87 24.72 -18.43
C LYS A 22 12.24 23.41 -17.74
N ASN A 23 12.06 22.28 -18.42
CA ASN A 23 12.48 20.98 -17.90
C ASN A 23 14.02 20.89 -17.76
N SER A 24 14.78 21.42 -18.73
CA SER A 24 16.24 21.46 -18.65
C SER A 24 16.72 22.29 -17.46
N GLN A 25 16.14 23.49 -17.27
CA GLN A 25 16.43 24.34 -16.13
C GLN A 25 16.10 23.65 -14.80
N MET A 26 14.93 23.03 -14.70
CA MET A 26 14.52 22.28 -13.52
C MET A 26 15.51 21.14 -13.20
N LEU A 27 15.98 20.37 -14.19
CA LEU A 27 16.97 19.32 -13.97
C LEU A 27 18.29 19.90 -13.42
N GLN A 28 18.73 21.06 -13.92
CA GLN A 28 19.92 21.76 -13.43
C GLN A 28 19.74 22.20 -11.97
N ASP A 29 18.63 22.85 -11.65
CA ASP A 29 18.37 23.37 -10.31
C ASP A 29 18.30 22.23 -9.29
N VAL A 30 17.62 21.12 -9.65
CA VAL A 30 17.53 19.92 -8.81
C VAL A 30 18.90 19.26 -8.63
N GLY A 31 19.70 19.14 -9.70
CA GLY A 31 21.06 18.60 -9.62
C GLY A 31 21.94 19.38 -8.66
N ARG A 32 21.89 20.72 -8.70
CA ARG A 32 22.61 21.61 -7.77
C ARG A 32 22.10 21.45 -6.33
N GLU A 33 20.77 21.37 -6.13
CA GLU A 33 20.21 21.15 -4.81
C GLU A 33 20.71 19.84 -4.19
N ILE A 34 20.74 18.75 -4.99
CA ILE A 34 21.24 17.45 -4.55
C ILE A 34 22.74 17.52 -4.22
N SER A 35 23.56 18.19 -5.01
CA SER A 35 24.99 18.37 -4.73
C SER A 35 25.26 19.15 -3.43
N ASN A 36 24.30 19.98 -3.03
CA ASN A 36 24.31 20.73 -1.76
C ASN A 36 23.72 19.94 -0.57
N GLY A 37 23.46 18.64 -0.72
CA GLY A 37 22.92 17.77 0.33
C GLY A 37 21.40 17.67 0.34
N GLY A 38 20.71 18.25 -0.64
CA GLY A 38 19.29 18.10 -0.86
C GLY A 38 18.88 16.65 -1.13
N ARG A 39 17.62 16.32 -0.95
CA ARG A 39 17.06 14.98 -1.15
C ARG A 39 15.89 15.02 -2.12
N LEU A 40 15.92 14.15 -3.11
CA LEU A 40 14.87 14.01 -4.11
C LEU A 40 14.23 12.62 -4.05
N LEU A 41 12.89 12.56 -4.01
CA LEU A 41 12.15 11.34 -4.30
C LEU A 41 11.60 11.42 -5.72
N LEU A 42 11.91 10.42 -6.53
CA LEU A 42 11.52 10.36 -7.93
C LEU A 42 10.94 9.00 -8.30
N PHE A 43 9.91 9.01 -9.14
CA PHE A 43 9.36 7.81 -9.78
C PHE A 43 9.82 7.79 -11.25
N PRO A 44 10.91 7.07 -11.58
CA PRO A 44 11.52 7.20 -12.89
C PRO A 44 10.71 6.59 -14.03
N GLU A 45 9.68 5.79 -13.74
CA GLU A 45 8.73 5.28 -14.73
C GLU A 45 7.89 6.39 -15.37
N GLY A 46 7.71 7.51 -14.69
CA GLY A 46 7.01 8.70 -15.19
C GLY A 46 5.53 8.51 -15.47
N LYS A 47 4.97 7.37 -15.08
CA LYS A 47 3.53 7.04 -15.19
C LYS A 47 3.09 6.14 -14.05
N THR A 48 1.81 6.21 -13.73
CA THR A 48 1.17 5.25 -12.82
C THR A 48 0.48 4.17 -13.66
N HIS A 49 0.70 2.90 -13.33
CA HIS A 49 0.12 1.75 -14.01
C HIS A 49 -0.19 0.61 -13.04
N THR A 50 -0.96 -0.37 -13.51
CA THR A 50 -1.35 -1.57 -12.75
C THR A 50 -0.68 -2.84 -13.28
N ASP A 51 0.36 -2.70 -14.07
CA ASP A 51 1.07 -3.84 -14.66
C ASP A 51 1.81 -4.66 -13.59
N SER A 52 1.99 -5.94 -13.86
CA SER A 52 2.78 -6.83 -12.99
C SER A 52 4.29 -6.58 -13.10
N LYS A 53 4.71 -5.80 -14.10
CA LYS A 53 6.09 -5.53 -14.49
C LYS A 53 6.40 -4.04 -14.32
N VAL A 54 7.60 -3.72 -13.85
CA VAL A 54 8.12 -2.35 -13.83
C VAL A 54 8.23 -1.84 -15.27
N SER A 55 7.77 -0.63 -15.51
CA SER A 55 7.88 0.03 -16.82
C SER A 55 9.31 0.55 -17.04
N LYS A 56 9.64 0.83 -18.30
CA LYS A 56 10.93 1.44 -18.64
C LYS A 56 11.11 2.78 -17.93
N ALA A 57 12.27 2.98 -17.33
CA ALA A 57 12.61 4.23 -16.69
C ALA A 57 12.84 5.36 -17.72
N LYS A 58 12.47 6.56 -17.33
CA LYS A 58 12.82 7.77 -18.05
C LYS A 58 14.22 8.22 -17.69
N THR A 59 14.95 8.81 -18.64
CA THR A 59 16.33 9.27 -18.47
C THR A 59 16.50 10.43 -17.47
N GLY A 60 15.41 11.04 -17.02
CA GLY A 60 15.43 12.20 -16.12
C GLY A 60 16.20 11.97 -14.82
N ALA A 61 16.04 10.80 -14.19
CA ALA A 61 16.77 10.44 -12.98
C ALA A 61 18.29 10.38 -13.21
N ALA A 62 18.72 9.72 -14.29
CA ALA A 62 20.12 9.61 -14.67
C ALA A 62 20.73 10.96 -15.06
N ARG A 63 19.96 11.84 -15.70
CA ARG A 63 20.42 13.21 -16.02
C ARG A 63 20.59 14.06 -14.77
N ILE A 64 19.67 14.01 -13.84
CA ILE A 64 19.78 14.73 -12.56
C ILE A 64 21.01 14.28 -11.79
N ILE A 65 21.27 12.98 -11.69
CA ILE A 65 22.43 12.48 -10.94
C ILE A 65 23.74 12.83 -11.63
N LEU A 66 23.81 12.83 -12.96
CA LEU A 66 25.00 13.28 -13.70
C LEU A 66 25.35 14.74 -13.37
N ILE A 67 24.34 15.61 -13.39
CA ILE A 67 24.50 17.02 -13.03
C ILE A 67 24.98 17.13 -11.57
N ALA A 68 24.32 16.42 -10.66
CA ALA A 68 24.65 16.48 -9.23
C ALA A 68 26.05 15.95 -8.91
N LEU A 69 26.51 14.90 -9.61
CA LEU A 69 27.85 14.36 -9.47
C LEU A 69 28.92 15.37 -9.94
N ARG A 70 28.69 15.97 -11.11
CA ARG A 70 29.61 17.01 -11.64
C ARG A 70 29.68 18.24 -10.77
N GLU A 71 28.55 18.70 -10.28
CA GLU A 71 28.51 19.84 -9.35
C GLU A 71 29.20 19.52 -8.01
N ALA A 72 29.03 18.30 -7.50
CA ALA A 72 29.70 17.86 -6.28
C ALA A 72 31.21 17.77 -6.46
N GLU A 73 31.69 17.25 -7.59
CA GLU A 73 33.12 17.19 -7.94
C GLU A 73 33.74 18.60 -8.01
N LEU A 74 33.07 19.52 -8.74
CA LEU A 74 33.54 20.93 -8.84
C LEU A 74 33.61 21.63 -7.49
N GLN A 75 32.80 21.24 -6.54
CA GLN A 75 32.71 21.83 -5.20
C GLN A 75 33.51 21.05 -4.13
N ASN A 76 34.22 19.99 -4.51
CA ASN A 76 34.87 19.06 -3.58
C ASN A 76 33.92 18.50 -2.50
N LYS A 77 32.67 18.22 -2.86
CA LYS A 77 31.66 17.65 -1.98
C LYS A 77 31.53 16.14 -2.17
N PRO A 78 31.00 15.41 -1.16
CA PRO A 78 30.73 13.99 -1.31
C PRO A 78 29.75 13.71 -2.46
N ALA A 79 30.04 12.66 -3.23
CA ALA A 79 29.19 12.24 -4.35
C ALA A 79 27.79 11.84 -3.85
N PRO A 80 26.73 12.37 -4.46
CA PRO A 80 25.36 11.96 -4.14
C PRO A 80 25.11 10.51 -4.52
N ARG A 81 24.15 9.88 -3.85
CA ARG A 81 23.85 8.46 -4.00
C ARG A 81 22.40 8.25 -4.45
N ILE A 82 22.18 7.25 -5.32
CA ILE A 82 20.84 6.76 -5.66
C ILE A 82 20.52 5.56 -4.77
N VAL A 83 19.38 5.63 -4.07
CA VAL A 83 18.87 4.55 -3.24
C VAL A 83 17.57 4.05 -3.88
N PRO A 84 17.53 2.84 -4.45
CA PRO A 84 16.31 2.25 -4.96
C PRO A 84 15.33 1.97 -3.81
N VAL A 85 14.05 2.24 -4.03
CA VAL A 85 12.99 2.04 -3.04
C VAL A 85 11.88 1.17 -3.62
N GLY A 86 11.62 0.03 -2.99
CA GLY A 86 10.51 -0.84 -3.32
C GLY A 86 9.25 -0.46 -2.54
N LEU A 87 8.19 -0.08 -3.25
CA LEU A 87 6.87 0.12 -2.68
C LEU A 87 6.00 -1.12 -2.91
N HIS A 88 5.52 -1.72 -1.82
CA HIS A 88 4.75 -2.94 -1.88
C HIS A 88 3.40 -2.76 -1.20
N TYR A 89 2.34 -3.19 -1.88
CA TYR A 89 0.98 -3.19 -1.36
C TYR A 89 0.40 -4.60 -1.45
N SER A 90 -0.31 -5.05 -0.43
CA SER A 90 -1.02 -6.34 -0.47
C SER A 90 -2.19 -6.27 -1.46
N ASN A 91 -2.89 -5.16 -1.50
CA ASN A 91 -3.87 -4.81 -2.52
C ASN A 91 -4.04 -3.28 -2.57
N SER A 92 -3.53 -2.64 -3.61
CA SER A 92 -3.57 -1.18 -3.76
C SER A 92 -5.00 -0.60 -3.92
N GLN A 93 -5.98 -1.43 -4.24
CA GLN A 93 -7.36 -1.00 -4.46
C GLN A 93 -8.25 -1.13 -3.22
N LYS A 94 -7.83 -1.93 -2.22
CA LYS A 94 -8.59 -2.14 -1.01
C LYS A 94 -8.24 -1.12 0.07
N PHE A 95 -9.26 -0.68 0.79
CA PHE A 95 -9.07 0.19 1.94
C PHE A 95 -8.45 -0.57 3.13
N ARG A 96 -7.55 0.07 3.89
CA ARG A 96 -6.85 -0.49 5.06
C ARG A 96 -5.96 -1.70 4.75
N GLU A 97 -5.48 -1.80 3.55
CA GLU A 97 -4.49 -2.82 3.19
C GLU A 97 -3.09 -2.48 3.71
N ARG A 98 -2.26 -3.51 3.76
CA ARG A 98 -0.89 -3.38 4.26
C ARG A 98 0.02 -2.87 3.14
N GLY A 99 0.90 -1.95 3.49
CA GLY A 99 2.00 -1.50 2.67
C GLY A 99 3.34 -1.78 3.33
N ALA A 100 4.38 -1.94 2.54
CA ALA A 100 5.76 -1.98 2.99
C ALA A 100 6.62 -1.11 2.06
N VAL A 101 7.53 -0.37 2.67
CA VAL A 101 8.56 0.41 1.99
C VAL A 101 9.88 -0.27 2.31
N ILE A 102 10.62 -0.69 1.29
CA ILE A 102 11.90 -1.37 1.44
C ILE A 102 12.95 -0.51 0.76
N LEU A 103 13.88 0.00 1.56
CA LEU A 103 15.04 0.75 1.08
C LEU A 103 16.14 -0.26 0.74
N GLU A 104 16.68 -0.18 -0.47
CA GLU A 104 17.81 -0.98 -0.90
C GLU A 104 19.14 -0.32 -0.52
N ARG A 105 20.24 -1.01 -0.77
CA ARG A 105 21.56 -0.39 -0.69
C ARG A 105 21.70 0.65 -1.79
N PRO A 106 22.48 1.71 -1.56
CA PRO A 106 22.85 2.64 -2.64
C PRO A 106 23.42 1.86 -3.83
N MET A 107 22.94 2.18 -5.03
CA MET A 107 23.44 1.55 -6.24
C MET A 107 24.83 2.10 -6.59
N GLU A 108 25.66 1.24 -7.17
CA GLU A 108 26.95 1.65 -7.74
C GLU A 108 26.70 2.36 -9.06
N LEU A 109 27.35 3.49 -9.25
CA LEU A 109 27.29 4.27 -10.49
C LEU A 109 28.59 4.07 -11.27
N PRO A 110 28.53 4.03 -12.61
CA PRO A 110 29.75 4.04 -13.42
C PRO A 110 30.48 5.36 -13.25
N GLU A 111 31.77 5.35 -13.47
CA GLU A 111 32.59 6.55 -13.48
C GLU A 111 32.03 7.59 -14.46
N ILE A 112 32.08 8.85 -14.05
CA ILE A 112 31.59 9.97 -14.87
C ILE A 112 32.54 10.13 -16.05
N PRO A 113 32.03 10.39 -17.28
CA PRO A 113 32.89 10.67 -18.41
C PRO A 113 33.76 11.93 -18.16
N ASP A 114 35.01 11.80 -18.49
CA ASP A 114 35.93 12.96 -18.44
C ASP A 114 35.39 14.11 -19.28
N LYS A 115 35.70 15.33 -18.86
CA LYS A 115 35.36 16.51 -19.64
C LYS A 115 36.23 16.58 -20.88
N VAL A 116 35.57 16.72 -22.03
CA VAL A 116 36.23 16.96 -23.32
C VAL A 116 35.87 18.36 -23.84
N ASP A 117 36.82 19.00 -24.54
CA ASP A 117 36.62 20.36 -25.06
C ASP A 117 35.58 20.40 -26.22
N ASP A 118 35.44 19.32 -26.96
CA ASP A 118 34.45 19.21 -28.01
C ASP A 118 33.05 19.01 -27.41
N LEU A 119 32.17 19.98 -27.64
CA LEU A 119 30.82 20.02 -27.12
C LEU A 119 29.93 18.87 -27.64
N GLU A 120 30.10 18.46 -28.88
CA GLU A 120 29.31 17.37 -29.47
C GLU A 120 29.79 16.03 -28.91
N GLN A 121 31.10 15.83 -28.79
CA GLN A 121 31.64 14.63 -28.17
C GLN A 121 31.24 14.52 -26.70
N GLN A 122 31.26 15.64 -25.96
CA GLN A 122 30.80 15.66 -24.55
C GLN A 122 29.29 15.24 -24.45
N LYS A 123 28.43 15.76 -25.34
CA LYS A 123 26.99 15.36 -25.36
C LYS A 123 26.82 13.88 -25.65
N GLU A 124 27.59 13.32 -26.57
CA GLU A 124 27.53 11.90 -26.90
C GLU A 124 27.92 11.03 -25.69
N LEU A 125 29.03 11.35 -25.02
CA LEU A 125 29.46 10.66 -23.79
C LEU A 125 28.40 10.73 -22.70
N ASP A 126 27.78 11.90 -22.51
CA ASP A 126 26.70 12.10 -21.52
C ASP A 126 25.46 11.27 -21.84
N ILE A 127 25.11 11.14 -23.10
CA ILE A 127 23.99 10.31 -23.56
C ILE A 127 24.27 8.83 -23.29
N ILE A 128 25.48 8.35 -23.62
CA ILE A 128 25.90 6.96 -23.38
C ILE A 128 25.84 6.65 -21.87
N TRP A 129 26.44 7.51 -21.06
CA TRP A 129 26.45 7.36 -19.61
C TRP A 129 25.02 7.36 -19.01
N THR A 130 24.22 8.34 -19.41
CA THR A 130 22.82 8.46 -19.00
C THR A 130 22.00 7.22 -19.34
N LYS A 131 22.20 6.64 -20.53
CA LYS A 131 21.54 5.41 -20.95
C LYS A 131 21.95 4.25 -20.05
N LYS A 132 23.23 4.06 -19.81
CA LYS A 132 23.78 3.00 -18.96
C LYS A 132 23.23 3.08 -17.53
N VAL A 133 23.20 4.29 -16.94
CA VAL A 133 22.66 4.50 -15.60
C VAL A 133 21.14 4.28 -15.57
N THR A 134 20.42 4.68 -16.61
CA THR A 134 18.96 4.41 -16.72
C THR A 134 18.67 2.91 -16.74
N GLU A 135 19.43 2.13 -17.48
CA GLU A 135 19.34 0.66 -17.51
C GLU A 135 19.65 0.05 -16.14
N SER A 136 20.66 0.55 -15.45
CA SER A 136 20.99 0.14 -14.07
C SER A 136 19.84 0.47 -13.10
N ILE A 137 19.24 1.65 -13.21
CA ILE A 137 18.07 2.04 -12.40
C ILE A 137 16.89 1.07 -12.67
N GLU A 138 16.60 0.74 -13.92
CA GLU A 138 15.55 -0.22 -14.26
C GLU A 138 15.78 -1.60 -13.60
N GLU A 139 17.02 -2.09 -13.67
CA GLU A 139 17.37 -3.37 -13.07
C GLU A 139 17.23 -3.35 -11.54
N GLU A 140 17.72 -2.29 -10.88
CA GLU A 140 17.58 -2.15 -9.43
C GLU A 140 16.11 -2.00 -9.00
N LEU A 141 15.28 -1.26 -9.73
CA LEU A 141 13.86 -1.19 -9.49
C LEU A 141 13.15 -2.53 -9.69
N ARG A 142 13.58 -3.29 -10.70
CA ARG A 142 13.10 -4.64 -10.92
C ARG A 142 13.45 -5.57 -9.76
N ARG A 143 14.64 -5.44 -9.18
CA ARG A 143 15.06 -6.17 -7.99
C ARG A 143 14.31 -5.71 -6.74
N ALA A 144 14.14 -4.41 -6.57
CA ALA A 144 13.44 -3.84 -5.42
C ALA A 144 11.95 -4.18 -5.40
N SER A 145 11.33 -4.39 -6.56
CA SER A 145 9.93 -4.76 -6.71
C SER A 145 9.71 -6.28 -6.81
N LEU A 146 8.44 -6.73 -6.82
CA LEU A 146 8.05 -8.09 -7.18
C LEU A 146 7.65 -8.17 -8.67
N SER A 147 8.43 -7.50 -9.53
CA SER A 147 8.18 -7.46 -10.97
C SER A 147 8.25 -8.86 -11.60
N LYS A 148 7.22 -9.24 -12.35
CA LYS A 148 7.12 -10.50 -13.10
C LYS A 148 6.33 -10.30 -14.40
N THR A 149 6.50 -11.22 -15.34
CA THR A 149 5.84 -11.19 -16.65
C THR A 149 4.32 -11.26 -16.53
N SER A 150 3.80 -11.98 -15.53
CA SER A 150 2.38 -12.11 -15.30
C SER A 150 1.99 -11.95 -13.83
N TRP A 151 0.74 -11.59 -13.59
CA TRP A 151 0.15 -11.59 -12.24
C TRP A 151 0.07 -12.97 -11.64
N GLU A 152 -0.09 -14.01 -12.47
CA GLU A 152 -0.11 -15.41 -12.03
C GLU A 152 1.24 -15.83 -11.45
N GLU A 153 2.35 -15.59 -12.15
CA GLU A 153 3.69 -15.87 -11.64
C GLU A 153 3.97 -15.13 -10.32
N ARG A 154 3.56 -13.86 -10.26
CA ARG A 154 3.69 -13.06 -9.04
C ARG A 154 2.89 -13.68 -7.89
N ARG A 155 1.68 -14.20 -8.16
CA ARG A 155 0.84 -14.89 -7.16
C ARG A 155 1.47 -16.19 -6.68
N LEU A 156 2.02 -17.01 -7.59
CA LEU A 156 2.71 -18.25 -7.24
C LEU A 156 3.93 -18.00 -6.34
N ILE A 157 4.74 -17.01 -6.65
CA ILE A 157 5.87 -16.61 -5.80
C ILE A 157 5.36 -16.16 -4.42
N TRP A 158 4.29 -15.37 -4.40
CA TRP A 158 3.71 -14.90 -3.15
C TRP A 158 3.14 -16.03 -2.29
N GLN A 159 2.55 -17.03 -2.88
CA GLN A 159 2.05 -18.22 -2.18
C GLN A 159 3.20 -19.16 -1.78
N GLY A 160 4.13 -19.43 -2.67
CA GLY A 160 5.26 -20.34 -2.46
C GLY A 160 6.16 -19.91 -1.29
N ARG A 161 6.37 -18.60 -1.07
CA ARG A 161 7.09 -18.13 0.11
C ARG A 161 6.49 -18.61 1.43
N SER A 162 5.16 -18.79 1.48
CA SER A 162 4.47 -19.25 2.70
C SER A 162 4.82 -20.70 3.01
N VAL A 163 4.99 -21.54 1.98
CA VAL A 163 5.49 -22.91 2.13
C VAL A 163 6.92 -22.91 2.65
N VAL A 164 7.79 -22.07 2.07
CA VAL A 164 9.20 -21.98 2.50
C VAL A 164 9.30 -21.51 3.97
N TYR A 165 8.48 -20.55 4.37
CA TYR A 165 8.47 -20.09 5.78
C TYR A 165 7.97 -21.20 6.72
N ALA A 166 6.89 -21.87 6.36
CA ALA A 166 6.32 -22.94 7.16
C ALA A 166 7.32 -24.10 7.32
N GLU A 167 7.97 -24.52 6.23
CA GLU A 167 8.96 -25.58 6.22
C GLU A 167 10.20 -25.25 7.05
N ARG A 168 10.73 -24.03 6.92
CA ARG A 168 11.85 -23.57 7.76
C ARG A 168 11.52 -23.59 9.25
N ALA A 169 10.31 -23.20 9.62
CA ALA A 169 9.87 -23.24 11.02
C ALA A 169 9.81 -24.69 11.53
N ILE A 170 9.34 -25.62 10.70
CA ILE A 170 9.33 -27.07 11.04
C ILE A 170 10.76 -27.60 11.21
N GLN A 171 11.65 -27.34 10.25
CA GLN A 171 13.04 -27.80 10.28
C GLN A 171 13.83 -27.24 11.47
N SER A 172 13.56 -25.98 11.84
CA SER A 172 14.22 -25.36 13.00
C SER A 172 13.56 -25.68 14.34
N GLY A 173 12.48 -26.46 14.38
CA GLY A 173 11.70 -26.72 15.60
C GLY A 173 11.03 -25.47 16.19
N SER A 174 10.96 -24.39 15.40
CA SER A 174 10.41 -23.10 15.86
C SER A 174 8.89 -23.10 15.78
N LYS A 175 8.26 -22.26 16.61
CA LYS A 175 6.80 -22.05 16.52
C LYS A 175 6.46 -21.43 15.17
N ILE A 176 5.49 -22.03 14.48
CA ILE A 176 4.99 -21.51 13.20
C ILE A 176 4.24 -20.22 13.45
N THR A 177 4.85 -19.09 13.13
CA THR A 177 4.26 -17.75 13.20
C THR A 177 4.13 -17.16 11.80
N ARG A 178 3.08 -16.37 11.57
CA ARG A 178 2.95 -15.65 10.31
C ARG A 178 3.91 -14.47 10.30
N PRO A 179 4.79 -14.36 9.30
CA PRO A 179 5.71 -13.23 9.20
C PRO A 179 4.94 -11.90 9.01
N SER A 180 5.59 -10.82 9.37
CA SER A 180 5.11 -9.47 9.04
C SER A 180 4.98 -9.28 7.53
N PHE A 181 4.28 -8.23 7.08
CA PHE A 181 4.14 -7.97 5.65
C PHE A 181 5.50 -7.66 4.99
N ALA A 182 6.36 -6.91 5.66
CA ALA A 182 7.71 -6.59 5.17
C ALA A 182 8.58 -7.86 5.02
N GLU A 183 8.64 -8.71 6.05
CA GLU A 183 9.32 -10.01 5.96
C GLU A 183 8.76 -10.90 4.85
N SER A 184 7.43 -10.85 4.67
CA SER A 184 6.76 -11.54 3.58
C SER A 184 7.22 -11.07 2.21
N VAL A 185 7.40 -9.77 2.02
CA VAL A 185 7.92 -9.18 0.77
C VAL A 185 9.37 -9.61 0.54
N ILE A 186 10.22 -9.52 1.58
CA ILE A 186 11.63 -9.96 1.49
C ILE A 186 11.71 -11.45 1.13
N GLY A 187 10.88 -12.30 1.75
CA GLY A 187 10.80 -13.72 1.45
C GLY A 187 10.36 -14.00 0.00
N ALA A 188 9.37 -13.26 -0.49
CA ALA A 188 8.91 -13.38 -1.87
C ALA A 188 10.00 -12.95 -2.88
N ARG A 189 10.77 -11.91 -2.57
CA ARG A 189 11.89 -11.45 -3.41
C ARG A 189 13.02 -12.49 -3.47
N ARG A 190 13.36 -13.12 -2.34
CA ARG A 190 14.35 -14.21 -2.29
C ARG A 190 13.88 -15.42 -3.10
N LEU A 191 12.63 -15.80 -2.97
CA LEU A 191 12.06 -16.89 -3.75
C LEU A 191 12.06 -16.58 -5.25
N ARG A 192 11.73 -15.33 -5.63
CA ARG A 192 11.83 -14.90 -7.02
C ARG A 192 13.24 -15.02 -7.57
N ALA A 193 14.24 -14.55 -6.84
CA ALA A 193 15.64 -14.65 -7.27
C ALA A 193 16.08 -16.11 -7.45
N GLY A 194 15.70 -16.99 -6.52
CA GLY A 194 15.93 -18.44 -6.65
C GLY A 194 15.21 -19.05 -7.87
N TRP A 195 13.96 -18.65 -8.11
CA TRP A 195 13.22 -19.08 -9.29
C TRP A 195 13.88 -18.63 -10.59
N GLU A 196 14.31 -17.36 -10.69
CA GLU A 196 14.99 -16.83 -11.87
C GLU A 196 16.30 -17.56 -12.14
N TYR A 197 17.07 -17.84 -11.08
CA TYR A 197 18.28 -18.64 -11.17
C TYR A 197 18.01 -20.06 -11.67
N MET A 198 17.07 -20.76 -11.06
CA MET A 198 16.71 -22.14 -11.42
C MET A 198 16.13 -22.23 -12.84
N SER A 199 15.26 -21.27 -13.22
CA SER A 199 14.69 -21.22 -14.57
C SER A 199 15.76 -21.07 -15.66
N LYS A 200 16.89 -20.43 -15.34
CA LYS A 200 18.00 -20.24 -16.27
C LYS A 200 18.95 -21.43 -16.32
N HIS A 201 19.22 -22.08 -15.17
CA HIS A 201 20.28 -23.08 -15.06
C HIS A 201 19.74 -24.52 -14.99
N LYS A 202 18.49 -24.70 -14.58
CA LYS A 202 17.85 -26.01 -14.37
C LYS A 202 16.35 -25.98 -14.73
N PRO A 203 16.00 -25.63 -15.97
CA PRO A 203 14.60 -25.46 -16.38
C PRO A 203 13.79 -26.75 -16.24
N GLU A 204 14.41 -27.92 -16.41
CA GLU A 204 13.79 -29.24 -16.29
C GLU A 204 13.37 -29.56 -14.85
N GLU A 205 14.06 -29.04 -13.84
CA GLU A 205 13.69 -29.23 -12.43
C GLU A 205 12.57 -28.27 -12.02
N ILE A 206 12.55 -27.04 -12.56
CA ILE A 206 11.61 -26.00 -12.13
C ILE A 206 10.21 -26.17 -12.72
N ALA A 207 10.08 -26.64 -13.96
CA ALA A 207 8.80 -26.77 -14.63
C ALA A 207 7.82 -27.72 -13.90
N PRO A 208 8.19 -28.94 -13.48
CA PRO A 208 7.30 -29.82 -12.72
C PRO A 208 7.00 -29.27 -11.32
N LEU A 209 7.92 -28.51 -10.71
CA LEU A 209 7.69 -27.87 -9.41
C LEU A 209 6.64 -26.77 -9.51
N VAL A 210 6.64 -25.99 -10.59
CA VAL A 210 5.63 -24.96 -10.86
C VAL A 210 4.25 -25.58 -10.94
N GLU A 211 4.10 -26.65 -11.70
CA GLU A 211 2.83 -27.32 -11.89
C GLU A 211 2.29 -27.93 -10.59
N LYS A 212 3.14 -28.64 -9.84
CA LYS A 212 2.78 -29.13 -8.49
C LYS A 212 2.37 -28.00 -7.56
N SER A 213 3.03 -26.86 -7.63
CA SER A 213 2.69 -25.69 -6.81
C SER A 213 1.31 -25.11 -7.17
N ARG A 214 0.97 -25.05 -8.47
CA ARG A 214 -0.34 -24.61 -8.93
C ARG A 214 -1.45 -25.50 -8.37
N LEU A 215 -1.31 -26.81 -8.53
CA LEU A 215 -2.28 -27.78 -8.02
C LEU A 215 -2.45 -27.65 -6.50
N HIS A 216 -1.35 -27.65 -5.76
CA HIS A 216 -1.35 -27.50 -4.31
C HIS A 216 -2.05 -26.22 -3.84
N PHE A 217 -1.76 -25.08 -4.46
CA PHE A 217 -2.41 -23.81 -4.06
C PHE A 217 -3.88 -23.75 -4.45
N THR A 218 -4.28 -24.40 -5.53
CA THR A 218 -5.70 -24.53 -5.91
C THR A 218 -6.44 -25.38 -4.87
N GLU A 219 -5.87 -26.48 -4.42
CA GLU A 219 -6.44 -27.31 -3.36
C GLU A 219 -6.56 -26.55 -2.04
N LEU A 220 -5.52 -25.81 -1.62
CA LEU A 220 -5.56 -25.01 -0.41
C LEU A 220 -6.64 -23.90 -0.47
N GLU A 221 -6.85 -23.31 -1.64
CA GLU A 221 -7.89 -22.30 -1.84
C GLU A 221 -9.30 -22.89 -1.75
N THR A 222 -9.52 -24.07 -2.35
CA THR A 222 -10.83 -24.76 -2.24
C THR A 222 -11.14 -25.16 -0.80
N MET A 223 -10.15 -25.59 -0.04
CA MET A 223 -10.30 -25.88 1.38
C MET A 223 -10.34 -24.64 2.29
N GLY A 224 -10.00 -23.46 1.78
CA GLY A 224 -9.96 -22.21 2.54
C GLY A 224 -8.84 -22.17 3.62
N ILE A 225 -7.78 -22.95 3.44
CA ILE A 225 -6.63 -23.05 4.35
C ILE A 225 -5.37 -22.46 3.71
N THR A 226 -4.36 -22.19 4.54
CA THR A 226 -3.07 -21.66 4.09
C THR A 226 -1.94 -22.66 4.37
N PRO A 227 -0.76 -22.55 3.70
CA PRO A 227 0.39 -23.38 4.01
C PRO A 227 0.78 -23.39 5.50
N PHE A 228 0.59 -22.28 6.19
CA PHE A 228 0.82 -22.21 7.64
C PHE A 228 -0.16 -23.06 8.45
N ASP A 229 -1.40 -23.18 7.98
CA ASP A 229 -2.40 -24.01 8.65
C ASP A 229 -2.09 -25.50 8.47
N VAL A 230 -1.58 -25.89 7.30
CA VAL A 230 -1.10 -27.26 7.02
C VAL A 230 0.11 -27.60 7.90
N ALA A 231 1.10 -26.73 7.95
CA ALA A 231 2.33 -26.93 8.71
C ALA A 231 2.10 -27.00 10.22
N ALA A 232 1.09 -26.31 10.73
CA ALA A 232 0.77 -26.28 12.16
C ALA A 232 0.29 -27.65 12.70
N LYS A 233 0.24 -28.71 11.89
CA LYS A 233 -0.35 -30.03 12.19
C LYS A 233 -1.72 -29.83 12.86
N PRO A 234 -2.83 -29.96 12.17
CA PRO A 234 -4.14 -29.71 12.75
C PRO A 234 -4.28 -30.57 14.02
N GLN A 235 -4.19 -29.93 15.17
CA GLN A 235 -4.56 -30.57 16.42
C GLN A 235 -6.03 -30.95 16.24
N LYS A 236 -6.39 -32.19 16.60
CA LYS A 236 -7.77 -32.60 16.64
C LYS A 236 -8.54 -31.54 17.40
N PRO A 237 -9.57 -30.95 16.82
CA PRO A 237 -10.30 -29.89 17.47
C PRO A 237 -10.83 -30.44 18.82
N THR A 238 -10.51 -29.75 19.90
CA THR A 238 -11.03 -30.10 21.21
C THR A 238 -12.39 -29.46 21.41
N MET A 239 -13.32 -30.13 22.06
CA MET A 239 -14.64 -29.57 22.39
C MET A 239 -14.53 -28.21 23.09
N ILE A 240 -13.53 -28.06 23.96
CA ILE A 240 -13.20 -26.79 24.62
C ILE A 240 -12.83 -25.71 23.60
N GLY A 241 -11.99 -26.03 22.62
CA GLY A 241 -11.61 -25.10 21.55
C GLY A 241 -12.80 -24.64 20.69
N TYR A 242 -13.76 -25.55 20.45
CA TYR A 242 -15.01 -25.21 19.78
C TYR A 242 -15.86 -24.27 20.62
N LEU A 243 -16.09 -24.59 21.89
CA LEU A 243 -16.86 -23.73 22.80
C LEU A 243 -16.22 -22.34 22.95
N MET A 244 -14.90 -22.25 23.06
CA MET A 244 -14.19 -20.96 23.07
C MET A 244 -14.36 -20.18 21.78
N ALA A 245 -14.32 -20.82 20.61
CA ALA A 245 -14.56 -20.16 19.33
C ALA A 245 -16.00 -19.71 19.19
N LEU A 246 -16.97 -20.53 19.64
CA LEU A 246 -18.39 -20.21 19.63
C LEU A 246 -18.73 -19.04 20.56
N THR A 247 -18.24 -19.06 21.80
CA THR A 247 -18.42 -17.95 22.76
C THR A 247 -17.79 -16.66 22.25
N ALA A 248 -16.58 -16.72 21.69
CA ALA A 248 -15.93 -15.56 21.10
C ALA A 248 -16.70 -15.00 19.89
N TRP A 249 -17.33 -15.88 19.09
CA TRP A 249 -18.17 -15.47 17.97
C TRP A 249 -19.46 -14.80 18.46
N ILE A 250 -20.19 -15.43 19.40
CA ILE A 250 -21.42 -14.88 20.00
C ILE A 250 -21.13 -13.53 20.65
N TRP A 251 -20.05 -13.42 21.44
CA TRP A 251 -19.64 -12.19 22.09
C TRP A 251 -19.37 -11.08 21.06
N SER A 252 -18.62 -11.40 20.01
CA SER A 252 -18.32 -10.42 18.94
C SER A 252 -19.57 -10.00 18.18
N ALA A 253 -20.51 -10.94 17.94
CA ALA A 253 -21.79 -10.66 17.31
C ALA A 253 -22.69 -9.77 18.17
N ALA A 254 -22.77 -10.05 19.47
CA ALA A 254 -23.55 -9.24 20.43
C ALA A 254 -23.05 -7.78 20.46
N TRP A 255 -21.74 -7.57 20.53
CA TRP A 255 -21.17 -6.22 20.46
C TRP A 255 -21.37 -5.54 19.10
N MET A 256 -21.37 -6.30 18.00
CA MET A 256 -21.66 -5.75 16.68
C MET A 256 -23.14 -5.33 16.51
N LEU A 257 -24.07 -5.94 17.22
CA LEU A 257 -25.48 -5.51 17.22
C LEU A 257 -25.74 -4.35 18.18
N GLY A 258 -24.77 -3.97 19.02
CA GLY A 258 -24.90 -2.95 20.02
C GLY A 258 -24.64 -1.51 19.54
N LEU A 259 -24.61 -0.59 20.51
CA LEU A 259 -24.50 0.86 20.30
C LEU A 259 -23.29 1.29 19.46
N VAL A 260 -22.16 0.59 19.60
CA VAL A 260 -20.92 0.91 18.84
C VAL A 260 -21.14 0.76 17.33
N THR A 261 -21.85 -0.28 16.90
CA THR A 261 -22.12 -0.48 15.47
C THR A 261 -23.09 0.54 14.93
N TRP A 262 -24.16 0.85 15.63
CA TRP A 262 -25.13 1.85 15.17
C TRP A 262 -24.51 3.22 15.04
N SER A 263 -23.71 3.62 16.03
CA SER A 263 -22.95 4.87 15.93
C SER A 263 -21.91 4.84 14.80
N ALA A 264 -21.21 3.72 14.62
CA ALA A 264 -20.23 3.58 13.53
C ALA A 264 -20.90 3.61 12.15
N VAL A 265 -22.09 3.00 12.00
CA VAL A 265 -22.89 3.05 10.77
C VAL A 265 -23.30 4.49 10.47
N LEU A 266 -23.89 5.18 11.43
CA LEU A 266 -24.34 6.56 11.24
C LEU A 266 -23.17 7.51 10.91
N GLY A 267 -22.05 7.37 11.60
CA GLY A 267 -20.90 8.26 11.43
C GLY A 267 -20.01 7.95 10.22
N ASN A 268 -20.04 6.72 9.68
CA ASN A 268 -19.04 6.34 8.69
C ASN A 268 -19.60 5.74 7.39
N VAL A 269 -20.82 5.20 7.36
CA VAL A 269 -21.38 4.61 6.13
C VAL A 269 -21.64 5.66 5.06
N PRO A 270 -22.26 6.83 5.31
CA PRO A 270 -22.54 7.79 4.26
C PRO A 270 -21.27 8.30 3.53
N PRO A 271 -20.16 8.71 4.20
CA PRO A 271 -18.95 9.08 3.51
C PRO A 271 -18.28 7.90 2.80
N TYR A 272 -18.47 6.68 3.30
CA TYR A 272 -18.00 5.48 2.63
C TYR A 272 -18.77 5.21 1.34
N GLN A 273 -20.09 5.44 1.32
CA GLN A 273 -20.92 5.35 0.11
C GLN A 273 -20.52 6.42 -0.92
N ALA A 274 -20.13 7.62 -0.49
CA ALA A 274 -19.61 8.65 -1.40
C ALA A 274 -18.38 8.16 -2.19
N ASN A 275 -17.51 7.35 -1.56
CA ASN A 275 -16.40 6.69 -2.26
C ASN A 275 -16.87 5.73 -3.36
N TYR A 276 -17.94 4.95 -3.12
CA TYR A 276 -18.50 4.05 -4.14
C TYR A 276 -19.06 4.84 -5.33
N LEU A 277 -19.79 5.92 -5.05
CA LEU A 277 -20.33 6.80 -6.10
C LEU A 277 -19.21 7.43 -6.93
N THR A 278 -18.16 7.91 -6.27
CA THR A 278 -16.97 8.45 -6.96
C THR A 278 -16.33 7.39 -7.86
N MET A 279 -16.12 6.17 -7.36
CA MET A 279 -15.54 5.09 -8.17
C MET A 279 -16.43 4.68 -9.34
N TRP A 280 -17.73 4.60 -9.12
CA TRP A 280 -18.70 4.30 -10.18
C TRP A 280 -18.67 5.37 -11.29
N HIS A 281 -18.60 6.65 -10.91
CA HIS A 281 -18.50 7.75 -11.85
C HIS A 281 -17.19 7.73 -12.65
N LEU A 282 -16.05 7.47 -12.00
CA LEU A 282 -14.75 7.36 -12.64
C LEU A 282 -14.70 6.19 -13.64
N LYS A 283 -15.29 5.04 -13.27
CA LYS A 283 -15.41 3.89 -14.19
C LYS A 283 -16.23 4.22 -15.42
N ARG A 284 -17.35 4.91 -15.27
CA ARG A 284 -18.18 5.34 -16.41
C ARG A 284 -17.45 6.30 -17.35
N LYS A 285 -16.56 7.13 -16.82
CA LYS A 285 -15.71 8.02 -17.62
C LYS A 285 -14.51 7.34 -18.26
N GLY A 286 -14.31 6.04 -18.08
CA GLY A 286 -13.17 5.30 -18.63
C GLY A 286 -11.82 5.72 -18.05
N ILE A 287 -11.79 6.31 -16.85
CA ILE A 287 -10.55 6.74 -16.19
C ILE A 287 -9.76 5.50 -15.74
N SER A 288 -8.44 5.56 -15.90
CA SER A 288 -7.53 4.46 -15.58
C SER A 288 -7.66 3.99 -14.11
N GLU A 289 -7.69 2.67 -13.92
CA GLU A 289 -7.74 2.05 -12.58
C GLU A 289 -6.59 2.44 -11.67
N SER A 290 -5.47 2.86 -12.22
CA SER A 290 -4.29 3.31 -11.48
C SER A 290 -4.57 4.52 -10.59
N ILE A 291 -5.57 5.34 -10.92
CA ILE A 291 -5.95 6.55 -10.18
C ILE A 291 -6.96 6.24 -9.06
N TYR A 292 -7.64 5.09 -9.10
CA TYR A 292 -8.72 4.78 -8.15
C TYR A 292 -8.29 4.83 -6.69
N GLY A 293 -7.08 4.35 -6.37
CA GLY A 293 -6.54 4.42 -5.01
C GLY A 293 -6.42 5.85 -4.49
N THR A 294 -5.84 6.73 -5.29
CA THR A 294 -5.68 8.15 -4.96
C THR A 294 -7.03 8.86 -4.82
N MET A 295 -7.97 8.60 -5.74
CA MET A 295 -9.31 9.19 -5.69
C MET A 295 -10.10 8.73 -4.47
N LYS A 296 -9.99 7.46 -4.07
CA LYS A 296 -10.59 6.96 -2.82
C LYS A 296 -10.06 7.70 -1.59
N ILE A 297 -8.76 7.93 -1.52
CA ILE A 297 -8.14 8.66 -0.41
C ILE A 297 -8.60 10.11 -0.43
N ALA A 298 -8.54 10.79 -1.57
CA ALA A 298 -8.96 12.18 -1.71
C ALA A 298 -10.45 12.36 -1.32
N THR A 299 -11.34 11.50 -1.83
CA THR A 299 -12.75 11.52 -1.47
C THR A 299 -12.94 11.27 0.04
N ALA A 300 -12.21 10.32 0.63
CA ALA A 300 -12.32 10.04 2.05
C ALA A 300 -11.86 11.22 2.91
N VAL A 301 -10.71 11.83 2.61
CA VAL A 301 -10.16 12.97 3.35
C VAL A 301 -11.14 14.16 3.37
N ILE A 302 -11.92 14.34 2.31
CA ILE A 302 -12.90 15.43 2.21
C ILE A 302 -14.23 15.03 2.85
N MET A 303 -14.78 13.86 2.48
CA MET A 303 -16.14 13.48 2.84
C MET A 303 -16.31 13.07 4.30
N PHE A 304 -15.31 12.44 4.92
CA PHE A 304 -15.43 12.04 6.33
C PHE A 304 -15.53 13.25 7.28
N PRO A 305 -14.64 14.26 7.24
CA PRO A 305 -14.77 15.43 8.10
C PRO A 305 -16.07 16.20 7.88
N ILE A 306 -16.47 16.41 6.62
CA ILE A 306 -17.73 17.10 6.28
C ILE A 306 -18.92 16.37 6.90
N TRP A 307 -18.97 15.05 6.72
CA TRP A 307 -20.06 14.23 7.27
C TRP A 307 -20.06 14.22 8.80
N TRP A 308 -18.89 14.09 9.44
CA TRP A 308 -18.81 14.08 10.91
C TRP A 308 -19.28 15.42 11.51
N ILE A 309 -18.92 16.54 10.90
CA ILE A 309 -19.42 17.87 11.30
C ILE A 309 -20.96 17.92 11.15
N PHE A 310 -21.46 17.52 9.98
CA PHE A 310 -22.89 17.51 9.70
C PHE A 310 -23.67 16.62 10.66
N ALA A 311 -23.22 15.37 10.86
CA ALA A 311 -23.87 14.42 11.76
C ALA A 311 -23.83 14.89 13.22
N SER A 312 -22.70 15.45 13.69
CA SER A 312 -22.57 16.01 15.03
C SER A 312 -23.51 17.18 15.23
N LEU A 313 -23.56 18.10 14.26
CA LEU A 313 -24.45 19.26 14.31
C LEU A 313 -25.91 18.82 14.32
N SER A 314 -26.30 17.90 13.44
CA SER A 314 -27.68 17.38 13.35
C SER A 314 -28.13 16.75 14.65
N ILE A 315 -27.31 15.91 15.27
CA ILE A 315 -27.63 15.27 16.56
C ILE A 315 -27.70 16.33 17.67
N THR A 316 -26.75 17.26 17.71
CA THR A 316 -26.77 18.34 18.71
C THR A 316 -28.05 19.19 18.62
N VAL A 317 -28.49 19.52 17.41
CA VAL A 317 -29.77 20.23 17.19
C VAL A 317 -30.97 19.42 17.66
N LEU A 318 -30.98 18.10 17.39
CA LEU A 318 -32.01 17.19 17.87
C LEU A 318 -32.04 17.10 19.41
N PHE A 319 -30.90 17.23 20.07
CA PHE A 319 -30.81 17.28 21.54
C PHE A 319 -31.30 18.65 22.11
N LEU A 320 -31.14 19.73 21.39
CA LEU A 320 -31.70 21.04 21.77
C LEU A 320 -33.22 21.06 21.67
N ALA A 321 -33.79 20.31 20.76
CA ALA A 321 -35.22 20.20 20.58
C ALA A 321 -35.82 19.21 21.61
N THR A 322 -36.24 19.71 22.78
CA THR A 322 -36.80 18.90 23.87
C THR A 322 -38.03 18.06 23.49
N SER A 323 -38.70 18.43 22.41
CA SER A 323 -39.83 17.71 21.80
C SER A 323 -39.39 16.63 20.83
N SER A 324 -38.08 16.48 20.56
CA SER A 324 -37.61 15.47 19.62
C SER A 324 -37.83 14.06 20.16
N PRO A 325 -38.17 13.07 19.28
CA PRO A 325 -38.33 11.68 19.70
C PRO A 325 -37.08 11.11 20.38
N LEU A 326 -35.89 11.55 19.95
CA LEU A 326 -34.60 11.14 20.51
C LEU A 326 -34.45 11.65 21.96
N PHE A 327 -34.76 12.92 22.22
CA PHE A 327 -34.71 13.51 23.55
C PHE A 327 -35.68 12.82 24.51
N ILE A 328 -36.92 12.60 24.09
CA ILE A 328 -37.95 11.91 24.84
C ILE A 328 -37.54 10.47 25.17
N LEU A 329 -36.97 9.74 24.19
CA LEU A 329 -36.52 8.35 24.37
C LEU A 329 -35.39 8.26 25.40
N LEU A 330 -34.40 9.14 25.28
CA LEU A 330 -33.23 9.15 26.18
C LEU A 330 -33.64 9.56 27.59
N ASN A 331 -34.52 10.52 27.73
CA ASN A 331 -34.96 10.99 29.05
C ASN A 331 -35.81 9.98 29.80
N LYS A 332 -36.43 9.00 29.13
CA LYS A 332 -37.15 7.89 29.77
C LYS A 332 -36.24 6.90 30.51
N HIS A 333 -34.96 6.82 30.15
CA HIS A 333 -34.01 5.89 30.74
C HIS A 333 -33.08 6.62 31.71
N TRP A 334 -33.10 6.25 32.98
CA TRP A 334 -32.33 6.91 34.03
C TRP A 334 -30.82 7.07 33.73
N LEU A 335 -30.21 6.07 33.08
CA LEU A 335 -28.83 6.13 32.65
C LEU A 335 -28.61 7.05 31.46
N LEU A 336 -29.56 7.11 30.53
CA LEU A 336 -29.44 7.87 29.29
C LEU A 336 -29.87 9.34 29.48
N ALA A 337 -30.64 9.63 30.53
CA ALA A 337 -31.03 11.00 30.91
C ALA A 337 -29.82 11.90 31.21
N TYR A 338 -28.71 11.36 31.65
CA TYR A 338 -27.46 12.12 31.82
C TYR A 338 -26.96 12.75 30.54
N PHE A 339 -27.19 12.11 29.39
CA PHE A 339 -26.78 12.66 28.10
C PHE A 339 -27.58 13.91 27.72
N THR A 340 -28.82 14.05 28.18
CA THR A 340 -29.68 15.22 27.94
C THR A 340 -29.25 16.46 28.73
N GLN A 341 -28.38 16.28 29.75
CA GLN A 341 -27.85 17.35 30.59
C GLN A 341 -26.51 17.88 30.08
N ILE A 342 -25.90 17.26 29.06
CA ILE A 342 -24.61 17.67 28.53
C ILE A 342 -24.79 18.97 27.76
N ASN A 343 -23.90 19.93 28.00
CA ASN A 343 -23.88 21.19 27.22
C ASN A 343 -23.79 20.85 25.72
N PRO A 344 -24.67 21.44 24.88
CA PRO A 344 -24.72 21.16 23.43
C PRO A 344 -23.40 21.35 22.68
N VAL A 345 -22.61 22.33 23.06
CA VAL A 345 -21.28 22.57 22.46
C VAL A 345 -20.34 21.44 22.83
N VAL A 346 -20.35 20.99 24.08
CA VAL A 346 -19.56 19.84 24.52
C VAL A 346 -20.00 18.56 23.81
N MET A 347 -21.31 18.35 23.66
CA MET A 347 -21.88 17.22 22.94
C MET A 347 -21.39 17.17 21.48
N PHE A 348 -21.40 18.32 20.79
CA PHE A 348 -20.90 18.42 19.43
C PHE A 348 -19.45 17.93 19.32
N PHE A 349 -18.55 18.37 20.18
CA PHE A 349 -17.15 17.96 20.16
C PHE A 349 -16.95 16.49 20.56
N ILE A 350 -17.72 15.99 21.53
CA ILE A 350 -17.72 14.56 21.90
C ILE A 350 -18.10 13.71 20.68
N LEU A 351 -19.17 14.06 19.97
CA LEU A 351 -19.61 13.33 18.78
C LEU A 351 -18.57 13.38 17.66
N LEU A 352 -17.96 14.54 17.42
CA LEU A 352 -16.94 14.72 16.40
C LEU A 352 -15.75 13.78 16.60
N VAL A 353 -15.32 13.59 17.85
CA VAL A 353 -14.25 12.65 18.22
C VAL A 353 -14.74 11.21 18.24
N TRP A 354 -16.01 11.00 18.58
CA TRP A 354 -16.58 9.65 18.67
C TRP A 354 -16.70 8.92 17.33
N TRP A 355 -17.03 9.63 16.24
CA TRP A 355 -17.22 8.98 14.93
C TRP A 355 -16.02 8.16 14.45
N PRO A 356 -14.79 8.70 14.40
CA PRO A 356 -13.63 7.90 14.01
C PRO A 356 -13.32 6.78 15.01
N ILE A 357 -13.54 7.01 16.31
CA ILE A 357 -13.32 6.00 17.35
C ILE A 357 -14.31 4.83 17.16
N SER A 358 -15.60 5.11 17.03
CA SER A 358 -16.64 4.09 16.82
C SER A 358 -16.40 3.27 15.56
N GLY A 359 -15.98 3.92 14.47
CA GLY A 359 -15.59 3.24 13.24
C GLY A 359 -14.40 2.28 13.43
N LYS A 360 -13.36 2.71 14.15
CA LYS A 360 -12.21 1.86 14.49
C LYS A 360 -12.62 0.68 15.38
N MET A 361 -13.44 0.92 16.38
CA MET A 361 -13.96 -0.13 17.29
C MET A 361 -14.79 -1.15 16.50
N HIS A 362 -15.72 -0.70 15.68
CA HIS A 362 -16.52 -1.57 14.82
C HIS A 362 -15.65 -2.47 13.92
N MET A 363 -14.65 -1.91 13.27
CA MET A 363 -13.74 -2.67 12.40
C MET A 363 -12.91 -3.71 13.17
N ASN A 364 -12.55 -3.42 14.42
CA ASN A 364 -11.87 -4.38 15.28
C ASN A 364 -12.79 -5.53 15.70
N LEU A 365 -14.04 -5.22 16.05
CA LEU A 365 -15.07 -6.22 16.37
C LEU A 365 -15.37 -7.10 15.15
N TYR A 366 -15.54 -6.51 13.97
CA TYR A 366 -15.72 -7.25 12.72
C TYR A 366 -14.54 -8.19 12.44
N SER A 367 -13.32 -7.72 12.63
CA SER A 367 -12.12 -8.55 12.44
C SER A 367 -12.05 -9.72 13.42
N ARG A 368 -12.55 -9.56 14.65
CA ARG A 368 -12.68 -10.65 15.64
C ARG A 368 -13.77 -11.63 15.24
N LEU A 369 -14.93 -11.13 14.83
CA LEU A 369 -16.05 -11.94 14.37
C LEU A 369 -15.64 -12.84 13.19
N VAL A 370 -14.97 -12.28 12.18
CA VAL A 370 -14.49 -13.04 11.01
C VAL A 370 -13.46 -14.10 11.41
N ARG A 371 -12.56 -13.79 12.33
CA ARG A 371 -11.57 -14.77 12.82
C ARG A 371 -12.23 -15.92 13.57
N SER A 372 -13.16 -15.63 14.48
CA SER A 372 -13.90 -16.64 15.23
C SER A 372 -14.76 -17.51 14.29
N TRP A 373 -15.39 -16.90 13.29
CA TRP A 373 -16.14 -17.62 12.25
C TRP A 373 -15.26 -18.59 11.44
N ARG A 374 -14.08 -18.13 11.04
CA ARG A 374 -13.10 -19.02 10.35
C ARG A 374 -12.65 -20.17 11.25
N SER A 375 -12.47 -19.93 12.54
CA SER A 375 -12.18 -20.99 13.51
C SER A 375 -13.32 -22.02 13.59
N LEU A 376 -14.57 -21.58 13.63
CA LEU A 376 -15.75 -22.47 13.62
C LEU A 376 -15.87 -23.26 12.32
N LYS A 377 -15.60 -22.63 11.16
CA LYS A 377 -15.62 -23.35 9.87
C LYS A 377 -14.59 -24.48 9.81
N ARG A 378 -13.40 -24.29 10.38
CA ARG A 378 -12.36 -25.32 10.42
C ARG A 378 -12.78 -26.55 11.25
N TRP A 379 -13.74 -26.39 12.12
CA TRP A 379 -14.33 -27.48 12.90
C TRP A 379 -15.31 -28.33 12.08
N LYS A 380 -15.91 -27.74 11.07
CA LYS A 380 -16.89 -28.41 10.24
C LYS A 380 -16.25 -29.22 9.09
N ASN A 381 -15.06 -28.83 8.69
CA ASN A 381 -14.26 -29.46 7.63
C ASN A 381 -13.14 -30.30 8.25
#